data_579da6e044f3c43ceda0338359e350ca
#
_entry.id   579da6e044f3c43ceda0338359e350ca
#
_cell.length_a   1.000
_cell.length_b   1.000
_cell.length_c   1.000
_cell.angle_alpha   90.00
_cell.angle_beta   90.00
_cell.angle_gamma   90.00
#
_symmetry.space_group_name_H-M   'P 1'
#
loop_
_entity.id
_entity.type
_entity.pdbx_description
1 polymer ?
#
loop_
_entity_poly.entity_id
_entity_poly.type
_entity_poly.pdbx_seq_one_letter_code
_entity_poly.pdbx_strand_id
1 'polypeptide(L)'
;LIYSNPKNHSINFKEKVFSFEFDEIIDASELSQKLIISPYLNNTPELKFKKNNLLLTFDSSFKENTTYILNFADGVKDITEGNPAKNTKLVFSTGNKIDSSFVSGFVLDPLKNQFVEGALVVLYNKKDSFGLFNKKPLYFSFSNKEGDFLIENIKSGEYKMYSFIDENQSFIAEAKNEAFGYVPNNLKLDSFVSNINISLFKENPQKLKLDRKRERGLVY
;
A
#
# COMPACT_ATOMS: atom_id res chain seq x y z
N LEU A 1 -8.67 -20.03 6.04
CA LEU A 1 -7.75 -20.03 7.17
C LEU A 1 -8.48 -20.42 8.45
N ILE A 2 -8.02 -21.45 9.14
CA ILE A 2 -8.65 -21.98 10.39
C ILE A 2 -7.84 -21.69 11.64
N TYR A 3 -6.51 -21.54 11.51
CA TYR A 3 -5.63 -21.23 12.63
C TYR A 3 -4.49 -20.32 12.20
N SER A 4 -4.05 -19.45 13.12
CA SER A 4 -2.83 -18.67 12.97
C SER A 4 -2.12 -18.50 14.32
N ASN A 5 -0.79 -18.48 14.28
CA ASN A 5 0.05 -18.02 15.37
C ASN A 5 0.98 -16.91 14.83
N PRO A 6 0.87 -15.65 15.33
CA PRO A 6 -0.08 -15.23 16.38
C PRO A 6 -1.54 -15.31 15.93
N LYS A 7 -2.45 -15.31 16.88
CA LYS A 7 -3.87 -15.12 16.60
C LYS A 7 -4.11 -13.71 16.07
N ASN A 8 -5.12 -13.56 15.22
CA ASN A 8 -5.51 -12.24 14.75
C ASN A 8 -5.79 -11.28 15.92
N HIS A 9 -5.33 -10.04 15.81
CA HIS A 9 -5.38 -9.00 16.86
C HIS A 9 -4.55 -9.30 18.13
N SER A 10 -3.53 -10.15 18.04
CA SER A 10 -2.57 -10.35 19.13
C SER A 10 -1.78 -9.09 19.42
N ILE A 11 -1.51 -8.84 20.71
CA ILE A 11 -0.69 -7.73 21.20
C ILE A 11 0.59 -8.25 21.85
N ASN A 12 1.59 -7.38 22.03
CA ASN A 12 2.90 -7.73 22.62
C ASN A 12 3.62 -8.88 21.89
N PHE A 13 3.32 -9.09 20.62
CA PHE A 13 3.93 -10.14 19.82
C PHE A 13 5.33 -9.73 19.35
N LYS A 14 6.35 -10.53 19.66
CA LYS A 14 7.77 -10.24 19.38
C LYS A 14 8.47 -11.31 18.58
N GLU A 15 7.78 -12.40 18.28
CA GLU A 15 8.35 -13.51 17.53
C GLU A 15 8.51 -13.14 16.05
N LYS A 16 9.38 -13.87 15.38
CA LYS A 16 9.68 -13.67 13.96
C LYS A 16 9.06 -14.76 13.06
N VAL A 17 8.44 -15.74 13.68
CA VAL A 17 7.87 -16.89 13.00
C VAL A 17 6.35 -16.86 13.13
N PHE A 18 5.70 -16.96 11.99
CA PHE A 18 4.25 -16.97 11.86
C PHE A 18 3.82 -18.28 11.23
N SER A 19 2.84 -18.94 11.80
CA SER A 19 2.28 -20.17 11.25
C SER A 19 0.79 -20.03 10.97
N PHE A 20 0.36 -20.60 9.86
CA PHE A 20 -1.01 -20.56 9.39
C PHE A 20 -1.44 -21.97 8.97
N GLU A 21 -2.65 -22.35 9.33
CA GLU A 21 -3.28 -23.59 8.90
C GLU A 21 -4.59 -23.29 8.19
N PHE A 22 -4.77 -23.92 7.05
CA PHE A 22 -5.94 -23.79 6.19
C PHE A 22 -6.79 -25.05 6.28
N ASP A 23 -8.05 -24.92 5.93
CA ASP A 23 -9.04 -26.02 5.85
C ASP A 23 -8.77 -26.98 4.68
N GLU A 24 -8.07 -26.49 3.65
CA GLU A 24 -7.74 -27.26 2.45
C GLU A 24 -6.23 -27.24 2.14
N ILE A 25 -5.81 -28.10 1.21
CA ILE A 25 -4.43 -28.08 0.70
C ILE A 25 -4.23 -26.83 -0.15
N ILE A 26 -3.16 -26.09 0.13
CA ILE A 26 -2.90 -24.79 -0.47
C ILE A 26 -1.75 -24.81 -1.48
N ASP A 27 -1.83 -23.88 -2.44
CA ASP A 27 -0.71 -23.35 -3.20
C ASP A 27 -0.43 -21.92 -2.75
N ALA A 28 0.80 -21.64 -2.34
CA ALA A 28 1.27 -20.33 -1.92
C ALA A 28 2.52 -19.88 -2.72
N SER A 29 2.70 -20.41 -3.92
CA SER A 29 3.86 -20.11 -4.79
C SER A 29 3.95 -18.64 -5.21
N GLU A 30 2.80 -17.97 -5.38
CA GLU A 30 2.72 -16.55 -5.74
C GLU A 30 2.76 -15.61 -4.51
N LEU A 31 2.69 -16.13 -3.30
CA LEU A 31 2.53 -15.30 -2.09
C LEU A 31 3.68 -14.32 -1.89
N SER A 32 4.91 -14.67 -2.26
CA SER A 32 6.06 -13.76 -2.14
C SER A 32 5.90 -12.44 -2.92
N GLN A 33 5.13 -12.45 -4.00
CA GLN A 33 4.86 -11.29 -4.83
C GLN A 33 3.58 -10.55 -4.41
N LYS A 34 2.65 -11.24 -3.77
CA LYS A 34 1.32 -10.71 -3.41
C LYS A 34 1.17 -10.34 -1.94
N LEU A 35 2.12 -10.73 -1.09
CA LEU A 35 2.08 -10.44 0.34
C LEU A 35 2.24 -8.94 0.60
N ILE A 36 1.19 -8.33 1.12
CA ILE A 36 1.17 -6.93 1.53
C ILE A 36 1.47 -6.86 3.02
N ILE A 37 2.51 -6.13 3.40
CA ILE A 37 2.90 -5.89 4.79
C ILE A 37 2.83 -4.40 5.07
N SER A 38 2.00 -4.00 6.02
CA SER A 38 1.85 -2.60 6.44
C SER A 38 1.98 -2.48 7.96
N PRO A 39 2.78 -1.56 8.49
CA PRO A 39 3.73 -0.65 7.82
C PRO A 39 4.76 -1.38 6.98
N TYR A 40 5.27 -0.69 5.94
CA TYR A 40 6.22 -1.29 5.01
C TYR A 40 7.47 -1.84 5.73
N LEU A 41 7.87 -3.06 5.38
CA LEU A 41 9.11 -3.70 5.82
C LEU A 41 10.06 -3.85 4.63
N ASN A 42 11.35 -3.56 4.86
CA ASN A 42 12.37 -3.72 3.82
C ASN A 42 12.70 -5.19 3.51
N ASN A 43 12.36 -6.10 4.44
CA ASN A 43 12.69 -7.51 4.33
C ASN A 43 11.42 -8.33 4.04
N THR A 44 11.45 -9.09 2.96
CA THR A 44 10.45 -10.13 2.68
C THR A 44 10.72 -11.34 3.58
N PRO A 45 9.70 -11.98 4.15
CA PRO A 45 9.88 -13.21 4.91
C PRO A 45 10.29 -14.38 4.02
N GLU A 46 11.00 -15.33 4.59
CA GLU A 46 11.12 -16.67 4.03
C GLU A 46 9.76 -17.37 4.11
N LEU A 47 9.33 -17.95 2.98
CA LEU A 47 8.05 -18.63 2.83
C LEU A 47 8.28 -20.15 2.72
N LYS A 48 7.62 -20.92 3.58
CA LYS A 48 7.56 -22.37 3.45
C LYS A 48 6.12 -22.83 3.57
N PHE A 49 5.65 -23.63 2.61
CA PHE A 49 4.32 -24.22 2.70
C PHE A 49 4.35 -25.71 2.38
N LYS A 50 3.48 -26.45 3.03
CA LYS A 50 3.33 -27.89 2.81
C LYS A 50 1.93 -28.32 3.20
N LYS A 51 1.22 -28.97 2.27
CA LYS A 51 -0.20 -29.32 2.43
C LYS A 51 -1.03 -28.08 2.76
N ASN A 52 -1.68 -28.07 3.92
CA ASN A 52 -2.53 -26.99 4.41
C ASN A 52 -1.80 -26.01 5.37
N ASN A 53 -0.48 -26.12 5.50
CA ASN A 53 0.29 -25.29 6.42
C ASN A 53 1.19 -24.32 5.67
N LEU A 54 1.25 -23.06 6.15
CA LEU A 54 2.13 -22.01 5.69
C LEU A 54 2.93 -21.45 6.85
N LEU A 55 4.24 -21.29 6.67
CA LEU A 55 5.16 -20.68 7.61
C LEU A 55 5.82 -19.45 6.98
N LEU A 56 5.80 -18.35 7.70
CA LEU A 56 6.55 -17.13 7.36
C LEU A 56 7.62 -16.90 8.42
N THR A 57 8.86 -16.70 7.99
CA THR A 57 10.00 -16.41 8.88
C THR A 57 10.64 -15.10 8.51
N PHE A 58 10.69 -14.15 9.44
CA PHE A 58 11.31 -12.85 9.26
C PHE A 58 12.72 -12.82 9.84
N ASP A 59 13.70 -12.31 9.11
CA ASP A 59 15.08 -12.19 9.57
C ASP A 59 15.25 -11.08 10.62
N SER A 60 14.59 -9.95 10.41
CA SER A 60 14.68 -8.79 11.27
C SER A 60 13.53 -8.70 12.28
N SER A 61 13.78 -7.98 13.37
CA SER A 61 12.74 -7.69 14.36
C SER A 61 11.78 -6.61 13.87
N PHE A 62 10.55 -6.71 14.27
CA PHE A 62 9.54 -5.67 14.06
C PHE A 62 9.83 -4.44 14.92
N LYS A 63 9.40 -3.27 14.46
CA LYS A 63 9.49 -2.03 15.25
C LYS A 63 8.61 -2.16 16.50
N GLU A 64 9.10 -1.67 17.62
CA GLU A 64 8.33 -1.65 18.87
C GLU A 64 7.11 -0.74 18.78
N ASN A 65 6.09 -1.05 19.59
CA ASN A 65 4.85 -0.28 19.71
C ASN A 65 4.22 0.06 18.34
N THR A 66 4.14 -0.96 17.47
CA THR A 66 3.66 -0.82 16.08
C THR A 66 2.66 -1.91 15.78
N THR A 67 1.55 -1.53 15.18
CA THR A 67 0.57 -2.47 14.63
C THR A 67 0.93 -2.82 13.21
N TYR A 68 0.96 -4.11 12.89
CA TYR A 68 1.27 -4.65 11.58
C TYR A 68 0.07 -5.39 11.00
N ILE A 69 -0.06 -5.31 9.69
CA ILE A 69 -0.98 -6.11 8.89
C ILE A 69 -0.15 -7.00 7.96
N LEU A 70 -0.42 -8.28 7.96
CA LEU A 70 -0.03 -9.22 6.89
C LEU A 70 -1.29 -9.54 6.10
N ASN A 71 -1.33 -9.15 4.84
CA ASN A 71 -2.46 -9.45 3.95
C ASN A 71 -1.94 -10.28 2.76
N PHE A 72 -2.44 -11.50 2.62
CA PHE A 72 -2.01 -12.43 1.59
C PHE A 72 -2.67 -12.14 0.23
N ALA A 73 -3.63 -11.22 0.18
CA ALA A 73 -4.43 -10.96 -1.02
C ALA A 73 -4.97 -12.27 -1.62
N ASP A 74 -4.69 -12.53 -2.89
CA ASP A 74 -4.98 -13.79 -3.60
C ASP A 74 -3.75 -14.69 -3.77
N GLY A 75 -2.70 -14.46 -2.98
CA GLY A 75 -1.43 -15.20 -3.05
C GLY A 75 -1.46 -16.61 -2.42
N VAL A 76 -2.56 -16.96 -1.74
CA VAL A 76 -2.81 -18.33 -1.23
C VAL A 76 -4.11 -18.82 -1.84
N LYS A 77 -4.06 -19.95 -2.52
CA LYS A 77 -5.22 -20.57 -3.21
C LYS A 77 -5.34 -22.03 -2.79
N ASP A 78 -6.53 -22.61 -2.85
CA ASP A 78 -6.68 -24.06 -2.79
C ASP A 78 -6.13 -24.70 -4.08
N ILE A 79 -5.61 -25.92 -3.96
CA ILE A 79 -5.03 -26.62 -5.13
C ILE A 79 -6.11 -27.20 -6.04
N THR A 80 -7.29 -27.49 -5.50
CA THR A 80 -8.32 -28.26 -6.21
C THR A 80 -9.07 -27.39 -7.20
N GLU A 81 -9.52 -26.22 -6.76
CA GLU A 81 -10.35 -25.32 -7.54
C GLU A 81 -9.64 -24.02 -7.92
N GLY A 82 -8.51 -23.70 -7.30
CA GLY A 82 -7.75 -22.48 -7.51
C GLY A 82 -8.39 -21.23 -6.88
N ASN A 83 -9.36 -21.41 -5.99
CA ASN A 83 -10.00 -20.29 -5.32
C ASN A 83 -9.08 -19.62 -4.30
N PRO A 84 -9.05 -18.28 -4.20
CA PRO A 84 -8.31 -17.59 -3.17
C PRO A 84 -8.82 -17.96 -1.77
N ALA A 85 -7.89 -18.22 -0.85
CA ALA A 85 -8.20 -18.50 0.54
C ALA A 85 -8.89 -17.29 1.19
N LYS A 86 -9.87 -17.56 2.06
CA LYS A 86 -10.62 -16.52 2.77
C LYS A 86 -9.95 -16.17 4.11
N ASN A 87 -10.22 -14.95 4.61
CA ASN A 87 -9.73 -14.45 5.92
C ASN A 87 -8.20 -14.47 6.05
N THR A 88 -7.52 -14.10 4.99
CA THR A 88 -6.05 -14.13 4.87
C THR A 88 -5.37 -12.83 5.34
N LYS A 89 -6.07 -12.01 6.12
CA LYS A 89 -5.54 -10.79 6.72
C LYS A 89 -5.30 -11.02 8.21
N LEU A 90 -4.04 -10.91 8.64
CA LEU A 90 -3.62 -11.00 10.03
C LEU A 90 -3.19 -9.63 10.52
N VAL A 91 -3.76 -9.18 11.63
CA VAL A 91 -3.38 -7.95 12.34
C VAL A 91 -2.74 -8.34 13.67
N PHE A 92 -1.59 -7.76 13.99
CA PHE A 92 -0.93 -7.94 15.28
C PHE A 92 -0.19 -6.68 15.72
N SER A 93 0.14 -6.55 16.98
CA SER A 93 0.93 -5.43 17.50
C SER A 93 2.11 -5.93 18.32
N THR A 94 3.24 -5.29 18.15
CA THR A 94 4.43 -5.45 19.01
C THR A 94 4.30 -4.69 20.33
N GLY A 95 3.31 -3.79 20.44
CA GLY A 95 2.94 -3.06 21.65
C GLY A 95 1.71 -3.64 22.34
N ASN A 96 1.25 -2.93 23.36
CA ASN A 96 0.13 -3.35 24.21
C ASN A 96 -1.26 -2.98 23.67
N LYS A 97 -1.34 -2.47 22.45
CA LYS A 97 -2.62 -2.12 21.78
C LYS A 97 -2.51 -2.31 20.27
N ILE A 98 -3.66 -2.48 19.64
CA ILE A 98 -3.83 -2.38 18.20
C ILE A 98 -4.20 -0.94 17.85
N ASP A 99 -3.50 -0.33 16.90
CA ASP A 99 -3.90 0.97 16.36
C ASP A 99 -5.15 0.79 15.50
N SER A 100 -6.08 1.74 15.57
CA SER A 100 -7.41 1.61 14.96
C SER A 100 -7.79 2.74 14.01
N SER A 101 -6.92 3.74 13.83
CA SER A 101 -7.20 4.79 12.86
C SER A 101 -7.18 4.25 11.44
N PHE A 102 -8.03 4.81 10.58
CA PHE A 102 -8.05 4.45 9.17
C PHE A 102 -8.35 5.66 8.28
N VAL A 103 -7.98 5.54 7.01
CA VAL A 103 -8.32 6.50 5.97
C VAL A 103 -8.86 5.77 4.76
N SER A 104 -9.94 6.31 4.18
CA SER A 104 -10.56 5.77 2.97
C SER A 104 -10.96 6.87 1.99
N GLY A 105 -11.12 6.50 0.75
CA GLY A 105 -11.51 7.38 -0.31
C GLY A 105 -11.38 6.72 -1.67
N PHE A 106 -11.20 7.52 -2.72
CA PHE A 106 -11.07 7.01 -4.07
C PHE A 106 -10.02 7.78 -4.89
N VAL A 107 -9.50 7.11 -5.90
CA VAL A 107 -8.52 7.65 -6.86
C VAL A 107 -9.18 7.85 -8.21
N LEU A 108 -8.99 9.02 -8.81
CA LEU A 108 -9.62 9.44 -10.06
C LEU A 108 -8.58 9.95 -11.07
N ASP A 109 -8.73 9.59 -12.33
CA ASP A 109 -8.12 10.27 -13.46
C ASP A 109 -9.09 11.38 -13.93
N PRO A 110 -8.83 12.65 -13.61
CA PRO A 110 -9.77 13.74 -13.92
C PRO A 110 -9.84 14.06 -15.41
N LEU A 111 -8.81 13.70 -16.20
CA LEU A 111 -8.81 13.95 -17.64
C LEU A 111 -9.71 12.96 -18.38
N LYS A 112 -9.81 11.74 -17.90
CA LYS A 112 -10.67 10.69 -18.45
C LYS A 112 -12.02 10.61 -17.74
N ASN A 113 -12.17 11.28 -16.60
CA ASN A 113 -13.30 11.16 -15.68
C ASN A 113 -13.58 9.69 -15.31
N GLN A 114 -12.53 8.95 -14.95
CA GLN A 114 -12.58 7.52 -14.64
C GLN A 114 -11.89 7.23 -13.32
N PHE A 115 -12.44 6.31 -12.57
CA PHE A 115 -11.79 5.74 -11.40
C PHE A 115 -10.56 4.93 -11.81
N VAL A 116 -9.54 4.93 -10.97
CA VAL A 116 -8.26 4.28 -11.27
C VAL A 116 -8.10 3.06 -10.41
N GLU A 117 -8.04 1.87 -11.05
CA GLU A 117 -7.68 0.60 -10.42
C GLU A 117 -6.17 0.49 -10.26
N GLY A 118 -5.72 -0.12 -9.16
CA GLY A 118 -4.30 -0.45 -8.93
C GLY A 118 -3.41 0.74 -8.60
N ALA A 119 -3.97 1.92 -8.36
CA ALA A 119 -3.18 3.04 -7.88
C ALA A 119 -2.67 2.77 -6.46
N LEU A 120 -1.37 2.96 -6.24
CA LEU A 120 -0.76 2.86 -4.93
C LEU A 120 -1.04 4.14 -4.13
N VAL A 121 -1.81 4.01 -3.06
CA VAL A 121 -2.13 5.09 -2.12
C VAL A 121 -1.24 4.96 -0.90
N VAL A 122 -0.54 6.04 -0.52
CA VAL A 122 0.56 5.99 0.44
C VAL A 122 0.48 7.08 1.50
N LEU A 123 0.93 6.73 2.71
CA LEU A 123 1.09 7.68 3.81
C LEU A 123 2.56 7.76 4.23
N TYR A 124 3.04 8.98 4.34
CA TYR A 124 4.33 9.32 4.92
C TYR A 124 4.15 10.13 6.20
N ASN A 125 5.08 10.01 7.14
CA ASN A 125 5.05 10.89 8.31
C ASN A 125 5.16 12.36 7.86
N LYS A 126 4.45 13.28 8.51
CA LYS A 126 4.49 14.72 8.24
C LYS A 126 5.92 15.27 8.11
N LYS A 127 6.86 14.73 8.90
CA LYS A 127 8.27 15.17 8.92
C LYS A 127 9.08 14.71 7.70
N ASP A 128 8.58 13.74 6.95
CA ASP A 128 9.25 13.23 5.75
C ASP A 128 8.99 14.16 4.56
N SER A 129 9.86 15.16 4.41
CA SER A 129 9.85 16.00 3.21
C SER A 129 10.37 15.19 2.02
N PHE A 130 9.66 15.24 0.87
CA PHE A 130 10.00 14.50 -0.36
C PHE A 130 10.07 12.96 -0.23
N GLY A 131 9.45 12.39 0.82
CA GLY A 131 9.42 10.94 1.00
C GLY A 131 8.93 10.17 -0.22
N LEU A 132 7.94 10.72 -0.94
CA LEU A 132 7.36 10.12 -2.16
C LEU A 132 8.40 9.71 -3.22
N PHE A 133 9.47 10.49 -3.42
CA PHE A 133 10.46 10.29 -4.48
C PHE A 133 11.75 9.60 -4.04
N ASN A 134 11.91 9.29 -2.76
CA ASN A 134 13.19 8.76 -2.26
C ASN A 134 13.07 7.76 -1.10
N LYS A 135 11.88 7.52 -0.60
CA LYS A 135 11.63 6.59 0.50
C LYS A 135 10.39 5.75 0.22
N LYS A 136 10.40 4.53 0.71
CA LYS A 136 9.20 3.70 0.73
C LYS A 136 8.19 4.23 1.76
N PRO A 137 6.88 4.07 1.49
CA PRO A 137 5.84 4.60 2.37
C PRO A 137 5.81 3.92 3.73
N LEU A 138 5.24 4.60 4.72
CA LEU A 138 4.99 4.02 6.02
C LEU A 138 3.77 3.09 5.97
N TYR A 139 2.65 3.58 5.45
CA TYR A 139 1.43 2.81 5.22
C TYR A 139 1.00 2.94 3.77
N PHE A 140 0.34 1.93 3.25
CA PHE A 140 -0.14 1.94 1.87
C PHE A 140 -1.31 0.98 1.64
N SER A 141 -2.02 1.19 0.55
CA SER A 141 -3.04 0.31 -0.02
C SER A 141 -3.10 0.51 -1.52
N PHE A 142 -3.71 -0.43 -2.23
CA PHE A 142 -4.02 -0.27 -3.66
C PHE A 142 -5.50 0.04 -3.83
N SER A 143 -5.82 0.86 -4.83
CA SER A 143 -7.20 1.10 -5.21
C SER A 143 -7.80 -0.10 -5.95
N ASN A 144 -9.06 -0.39 -5.70
CA ASN A 144 -9.82 -1.45 -6.36
C ASN A 144 -10.36 -1.00 -7.75
N LYS A 145 -11.19 -1.82 -8.39
CA LYS A 145 -11.78 -1.54 -9.72
C LYS A 145 -12.65 -0.29 -9.74
N GLU A 146 -13.28 0.02 -8.63
CA GLU A 146 -14.11 1.21 -8.42
C GLU A 146 -13.26 2.42 -8.01
N GLY A 147 -11.93 2.26 -7.95
CA GLY A 147 -10.98 3.28 -7.50
C GLY A 147 -10.91 3.46 -5.99
N ASP A 148 -11.71 2.72 -5.21
CA ASP A 148 -11.75 2.86 -3.77
C ASP A 148 -10.48 2.32 -3.11
N PHE A 149 -10.04 2.99 -2.07
CA PHE A 149 -8.95 2.53 -1.24
C PHE A 149 -9.29 2.60 0.25
N LEU A 150 -8.64 1.76 1.03
CA LEU A 150 -8.71 1.73 2.49
C LEU A 150 -7.34 1.40 3.07
N ILE A 151 -6.83 2.28 3.94
CA ILE A 151 -5.64 2.03 4.76
C ILE A 151 -6.08 2.00 6.21
N GLU A 152 -5.83 0.87 6.87
CA GLU A 152 -6.31 0.60 8.24
C GLU A 152 -5.14 0.43 9.23
N ASN A 153 -5.50 0.36 10.51
CA ASN A 153 -4.56 0.11 11.61
C ASN A 153 -3.40 1.11 11.66
N ILE A 154 -3.70 2.35 11.32
CA ILE A 154 -2.73 3.44 11.29
C ILE A 154 -2.54 3.95 12.73
N LYS A 155 -1.30 4.12 13.13
CA LYS A 155 -0.96 4.79 14.39
C LYS A 155 -1.44 6.23 14.36
N SER A 156 -2.03 6.71 15.45
CA SER A 156 -2.44 8.11 15.56
C SER A 156 -1.25 9.06 15.30
N GLY A 157 -1.46 10.08 14.48
CA GLY A 157 -0.39 10.99 14.06
C GLY A 157 -0.79 11.92 12.93
N GLU A 158 0.18 12.66 12.41
CA GLU A 158 0.02 13.53 11.24
C GLU A 158 0.79 12.99 10.05
N TYR A 159 0.11 12.88 8.91
CA TYR A 159 0.60 12.22 7.71
C TYR A 159 0.44 13.10 6.48
N LYS A 160 1.33 12.91 5.51
CA LYS A 160 1.19 13.34 4.12
C LYS A 160 0.65 12.18 3.31
N MET A 161 -0.30 12.45 2.44
CA MET A 161 -0.95 11.45 1.62
C MET A 161 -0.74 11.72 0.14
N TYR A 162 -0.37 10.66 -0.58
CA TYR A 162 -0.14 10.68 -2.02
C TYR A 162 -0.74 9.44 -2.66
N SER A 163 -0.89 9.49 -3.99
CA SER A 163 -1.19 8.30 -4.80
C SER A 163 -0.43 8.37 -6.12
N PHE A 164 -0.02 7.22 -6.66
CA PHE A 164 0.64 7.13 -7.96
C PHE A 164 0.45 5.74 -8.58
N ILE A 165 0.71 5.65 -9.90
CA ILE A 165 0.73 4.37 -10.60
C ILE A 165 2.16 3.83 -10.53
N ASP A 166 2.39 2.85 -9.70
CA ASP A 166 3.70 2.21 -9.48
C ASP A 166 3.90 1.08 -10.50
N GLU A 167 4.36 1.43 -11.71
CA GLU A 167 4.49 0.48 -12.82
C GLU A 167 5.60 -0.57 -12.58
N ASN A 168 6.63 -0.20 -11.82
CA ASN A 168 7.82 -1.04 -11.57
C ASN A 168 7.85 -1.67 -10.17
N GLN A 169 6.81 -1.47 -9.37
CA GLN A 169 6.67 -1.99 -7.99
C GLN A 169 7.80 -1.54 -7.05
N SER A 170 8.33 -0.35 -7.31
CA SER A 170 9.40 0.23 -6.50
C SER A 170 8.92 0.78 -5.16
N PHE A 171 7.64 1.09 -5.02
CA PHE A 171 7.03 1.85 -3.92
C PHE A 171 7.61 3.27 -3.77
N ILE A 172 8.19 3.80 -4.82
CA ILE A 172 8.77 5.15 -4.90
C ILE A 172 8.28 5.79 -6.19
N ALA A 173 7.65 6.96 -6.11
CA ALA A 173 7.10 7.61 -7.30
C ALA A 173 8.19 8.13 -8.24
N GLU A 174 7.99 7.94 -9.54
CA GLU A 174 8.85 8.44 -10.60
C GLU A 174 8.12 9.54 -11.40
N ALA A 175 8.27 10.81 -10.98
CA ALA A 175 7.51 11.95 -11.47
C ALA A 175 7.49 12.10 -13.01
N LYS A 176 8.53 11.64 -13.72
CA LYS A 176 8.60 11.73 -15.18
C LYS A 176 7.81 10.64 -15.91
N ASN A 177 7.63 9.50 -15.28
CA ASN A 177 7.11 8.30 -15.94
C ASN A 177 5.72 7.93 -15.42
N GLU A 178 5.43 8.23 -14.17
CA GLU A 178 4.24 7.78 -13.47
C GLU A 178 3.24 8.92 -13.24
N ALA A 179 1.95 8.60 -13.33
CA ALA A 179 0.91 9.53 -12.89
C ALA A 179 0.89 9.57 -11.37
N PHE A 180 0.83 10.76 -10.78
CA PHE A 180 0.78 10.94 -9.32
C PHE A 180 -0.21 12.02 -8.90
N GLY A 181 -0.65 11.95 -7.66
CA GLY A 181 -1.52 12.91 -7.02
C GLY A 181 -1.23 13.04 -5.53
N TYR A 182 -1.78 14.05 -4.90
CA TYR A 182 -1.56 14.31 -3.48
C TYR A 182 -2.77 14.95 -2.82
N VAL A 183 -2.85 14.82 -1.50
CA VAL A 183 -3.78 15.58 -0.66
C VAL A 183 -3.05 16.83 -0.16
N PRO A 184 -3.56 18.05 -0.45
CA PRO A 184 -2.84 19.30 -0.15
C PRO A 184 -2.51 19.50 1.33
N ASN A 185 -3.41 19.11 2.22
CA ASN A 185 -3.26 19.29 3.66
C ASN A 185 -2.74 18.00 4.32
N ASN A 186 -1.94 18.16 5.39
CA ASN A 186 -1.61 17.02 6.23
C ASN A 186 -2.88 16.44 6.87
N LEU A 187 -2.95 15.11 6.89
CA LEU A 187 -4.04 14.38 7.54
C LEU A 187 -3.68 14.16 9.00
N LYS A 188 -4.52 14.63 9.89
CA LYS A 188 -4.46 14.28 11.31
C LYS A 188 -5.33 13.04 11.52
N LEU A 189 -4.71 11.91 11.81
CA LEU A 189 -5.36 10.63 12.05
C LEU A 189 -5.33 10.34 13.56
N ASP A 190 -6.40 10.61 14.25
CA ASP A 190 -6.65 10.24 15.64
C ASP A 190 -7.88 9.33 15.79
N SER A 191 -8.65 9.19 14.72
CA SER A 191 -9.77 8.24 14.58
C SER A 191 -9.87 7.76 13.12
N PHE A 192 -10.82 8.27 12.36
CA PHE A 192 -10.97 7.94 10.93
C PHE A 192 -11.13 9.20 10.08
N VAL A 193 -10.68 9.11 8.84
CA VAL A 193 -10.92 10.11 7.79
C VAL A 193 -11.44 9.36 6.57
N SER A 194 -12.57 9.79 6.04
CA SER A 194 -13.20 9.15 4.88
C SER A 194 -13.45 10.14 3.75
N ASN A 195 -13.84 9.63 2.59
CA ASN A 195 -14.17 10.43 1.40
C ASN A 195 -13.00 11.29 0.87
N ILE A 196 -11.78 10.81 1.02
CA ILE A 196 -10.62 11.46 0.41
C ILE A 196 -10.64 11.19 -1.10
N ASN A 197 -10.63 12.26 -1.89
CA ASN A 197 -10.50 12.18 -3.33
C ASN A 197 -9.08 12.55 -3.74
N ILE A 198 -8.40 11.65 -4.48
CA ILE A 198 -7.06 11.90 -5.00
C ILE A 198 -7.11 11.85 -6.53
N SER A 199 -6.83 13.00 -7.16
CA SER A 199 -6.74 13.11 -8.61
C SER A 199 -5.32 12.83 -9.07
N LEU A 200 -5.14 11.92 -10.03
CA LEU A 200 -3.85 11.60 -10.63
C LEU A 200 -3.60 12.43 -11.88
N PHE A 201 -2.40 12.96 -12.00
CA PHE A 201 -1.93 13.68 -13.15
C PHE A 201 -0.60 13.10 -13.61
N LYS A 202 -0.45 12.91 -14.92
CA LYS A 202 0.83 12.55 -15.52
C LYS A 202 1.47 13.82 -16.10
N GLU A 203 2.74 14.08 -15.77
CA GLU A 203 3.47 15.15 -16.39
C GLU A 203 3.54 14.91 -17.90
N ASN A 204 3.07 15.87 -18.70
CA ASN A 204 3.19 15.81 -20.15
C ASN A 204 4.42 16.62 -20.57
N PRO A 205 5.54 15.98 -20.93
CA PRO A 205 6.78 16.68 -21.29
C PRO A 205 6.73 17.35 -22.68
N GLN A 206 5.54 17.54 -23.27
CA GLN A 206 5.45 18.34 -24.49
C GLN A 206 5.95 19.76 -24.18
N LYS A 207 7.19 20.04 -24.58
CA LYS A 207 7.74 21.38 -24.56
C LYS A 207 6.77 22.31 -25.27
N LEU A 208 6.24 23.29 -24.58
CA LEU A 208 5.54 24.41 -25.20
C LEU A 208 6.49 24.99 -26.25
N LYS A 209 6.23 24.70 -27.52
CA LYS A 209 6.86 25.39 -28.63
C LYS A 209 6.25 26.81 -28.66
N LEU A 210 6.93 27.75 -28.04
CA LEU A 210 6.67 29.14 -28.24
C LEU A 210 7.00 29.43 -29.72
N ASP A 211 5.96 29.46 -30.58
CA ASP A 211 6.07 30.03 -31.94
C ASP A 211 6.36 31.52 -31.77
N ARG A 212 7.64 31.87 -31.77
CA ARG A 212 8.06 33.26 -31.96
C ARG A 212 7.71 33.65 -33.40
N LYS A 213 6.51 34.18 -33.64
CA LYS A 213 6.24 35.00 -34.80
C LYS A 213 7.17 36.21 -34.72
N ARG A 214 8.24 36.20 -35.51
CA ARG A 214 9.02 37.39 -35.78
C ARG A 214 8.10 38.31 -36.59
N GLU A 215 7.50 39.28 -35.97
CA GLU A 215 6.99 40.45 -36.69
C GLU A 215 8.20 41.13 -37.32
N ARG A 216 8.29 41.04 -38.65
CA ARG A 216 9.20 41.89 -39.43
C ARG A 216 8.64 43.31 -39.36
N GLY A 217 9.24 44.12 -38.50
CA GLY A 217 8.96 45.56 -38.51
C GLY A 217 9.25 46.14 -39.88
N LEU A 218 8.27 46.80 -40.44
CA LEU A 218 8.44 47.69 -41.60
C LEU A 218 9.32 48.86 -41.15
N VAL A 219 10.48 48.98 -41.79
CA VAL A 219 11.32 50.19 -41.70
C VAL A 219 10.82 51.14 -42.74
N TYR A 220 10.37 52.32 -42.30
CA TYR A 220 10.18 53.50 -43.17
C TYR A 220 11.48 54.27 -43.17
#